data_977fc7a9a1d81f9241ad79cb224c6193
#
_entry.id   977fc7a9a1d81f9241ad79cb224c6193
#
_cell.length_a   1.000
_cell.length_b   1.000
_cell.length_c   1.000
_cell.angle_alpha   90.00
_cell.angle_beta   90.00
_cell.angle_gamma   90.00
#
_symmetry.space_group_name_H-M   'P 1'
#
loop_
_entity.id
_entity.type
_entity.pdbx_description
1 polymer ?
#
loop_
_entity_poly.entity_id
_entity_poly.type
_entity_poly.pdbx_seq_one_letter_code
_entity_poly.pdbx_strand_id
1 'polypeptide(L)'
;MNFRGVFTAIVTPMQQGCIDEASLRSLVRWQVEAGVSGIVTCGSTGEGATLSLDEQEYVARIAADEAMGRVQIIAGVGSRSTHEALSLCELLRDSGIDGLLVVTPAYNKPTAKGLERHFLTVAENTNLPICLYNVPSRTGVDLQPDSVALLAEHERIVAIKEATGSLVRATQLRANCPADFALLTGDDPTTLPFMAQGGDGCISVVSNVAPAEMLQMLASISAGQLARAGELHQQLTPLAEALFAESNPIPVKTACAWLGLISSAELRMPLSPLSQSAADQLANALSQLGRSFERSASPASSLGPGEVPDRQQAEASTLEFDLNDGVEQ
;
A
#
# COMPACT_ATOMS: atom_id res chain seq x y z
N MET A 1 -0.62 13.64 13.42
CA MET A 1 -1.07 12.83 12.28
C MET A 1 -2.31 12.03 12.69
N ASN A 2 -3.29 11.86 11.80
CA ASN A 2 -4.53 11.13 12.10
C ASN A 2 -4.69 9.96 11.13
N PHE A 3 -4.42 8.73 11.59
CA PHE A 3 -4.62 7.50 10.81
C PHE A 3 -6.09 7.06 10.87
N ARG A 4 -7.01 7.81 10.23
CA ARG A 4 -8.45 7.52 10.21
C ARG A 4 -9.01 7.65 8.80
N GLY A 5 -10.00 6.82 8.46
CA GLY A 5 -10.65 6.85 7.16
C GLY A 5 -10.05 5.89 6.13
N VAL A 6 -10.10 6.24 4.86
CA VAL A 6 -9.63 5.39 3.74
C VAL A 6 -8.22 5.81 3.33
N PHE A 7 -7.27 4.90 3.46
CA PHE A 7 -5.94 5.02 2.89
C PHE A 7 -5.82 4.05 1.70
N THR A 8 -5.32 4.51 0.58
CA THR A 8 -5.08 3.64 -0.57
C THR A 8 -3.68 3.07 -0.53
N ALA A 9 -3.55 1.74 -0.42
CA ALA A 9 -2.29 1.06 -0.70
C ALA A 9 -2.04 1.11 -2.22
N ILE A 10 -1.37 2.16 -2.68
CA ILE A 10 -1.25 2.48 -4.10
C ILE A 10 -0.32 1.49 -4.82
N VAL A 11 -0.64 1.13 -6.05
CA VAL A 11 0.28 0.39 -6.93
C VAL A 11 1.43 1.30 -7.36
N THR A 12 2.60 0.71 -7.64
CA THR A 12 3.71 1.42 -8.28
C THR A 12 3.68 1.14 -9.78
N PRO A 13 3.27 2.09 -10.63
CA PRO A 13 3.30 1.90 -12.08
C PRO A 13 4.70 1.67 -12.59
N MET A 14 4.85 0.76 -13.55
CA MET A 14 6.13 0.41 -14.17
C MET A 14 5.98 0.32 -15.67
N GLN A 15 7.04 0.69 -16.38
CA GLN A 15 7.16 0.56 -17.82
C GLN A 15 8.62 0.23 -18.20
N GLN A 16 8.81 -0.85 -18.94
CA GLN A 16 10.14 -1.32 -19.38
C GLN A 16 11.14 -1.49 -18.22
N GLY A 17 10.68 -2.06 -17.09
CA GLY A 17 11.47 -2.32 -15.89
C GLY A 17 11.69 -1.11 -14.98
N CYS A 18 11.34 0.10 -15.41
CA CYS A 18 11.50 1.35 -14.67
C CYS A 18 10.18 1.82 -14.04
N ILE A 19 10.26 2.68 -13.04
CA ILE A 19 9.10 3.36 -12.45
C ILE A 19 8.53 4.33 -13.50
N ASP A 20 7.22 4.20 -13.79
CA ASP A 20 6.48 5.15 -14.64
C ASP A 20 6.00 6.32 -13.77
N GLU A 21 6.84 7.35 -13.69
CA GLU A 21 6.55 8.55 -12.90
C GLU A 21 5.27 9.26 -13.37
N ALA A 22 5.04 9.34 -14.68
CA ALA A 22 3.87 10.04 -15.22
C ALA A 22 2.56 9.37 -14.79
N SER A 23 2.50 8.05 -14.88
CA SER A 23 1.35 7.27 -14.39
C SER A 23 1.22 7.36 -12.86
N LEU A 24 2.35 7.33 -12.12
CA LEU A 24 2.32 7.46 -10.66
C LEU A 24 1.74 8.81 -10.22
N ARG A 25 2.21 9.92 -10.79
CA ARG A 25 1.66 11.27 -10.51
C ARG A 25 0.18 11.36 -10.85
N SER A 26 -0.22 10.83 -11.99
CA SER A 26 -1.63 10.83 -12.42
C SER A 26 -2.51 10.02 -11.45
N LEU A 27 -2.02 8.84 -11.01
CA LEU A 27 -2.74 7.97 -10.08
C LEU A 27 -2.86 8.62 -8.68
N VAL A 28 -1.78 9.26 -8.19
CA VAL A 28 -1.81 10.01 -6.92
C VAL A 28 -2.83 11.15 -7.00
N ARG A 29 -2.81 11.94 -8.07
CA ARG A 29 -3.77 13.04 -8.29
C ARG A 29 -5.21 12.53 -8.29
N TRP A 30 -5.48 11.44 -8.97
CA TRP A 30 -6.80 10.81 -9.01
C TRP A 30 -7.28 10.39 -7.62
N GLN A 31 -6.42 9.81 -6.79
CA GLN A 31 -6.74 9.44 -5.41
C GLN A 31 -7.01 10.68 -4.53
N VAL A 32 -6.20 11.72 -4.70
CA VAL A 32 -6.39 13.01 -4.00
C VAL A 32 -7.72 13.64 -4.37
N GLU A 33 -8.09 13.66 -5.66
CA GLU A 33 -9.37 14.18 -6.15
C GLU A 33 -10.56 13.34 -5.67
N ALA A 34 -10.38 12.03 -5.51
CA ALA A 34 -11.40 11.17 -4.92
C ALA A 34 -11.66 11.47 -3.44
N GLY A 35 -10.72 12.12 -2.73
CA GLY A 35 -10.85 12.53 -1.34
C GLY A 35 -10.45 11.46 -0.33
N VAL A 36 -9.53 10.54 -0.67
CA VAL A 36 -9.00 9.57 0.31
C VAL A 36 -8.28 10.30 1.45
N SER A 37 -8.21 9.68 2.62
CA SER A 37 -7.53 10.25 3.78
C SER A 37 -6.02 10.25 3.62
N GLY A 38 -5.49 9.28 2.87
CA GLY A 38 -4.07 9.18 2.58
C GLY A 38 -3.74 8.10 1.56
N ILE A 39 -2.47 8.05 1.21
CA ILE A 39 -1.90 7.11 0.25
C ILE A 39 -0.72 6.40 0.91
N VAL A 40 -0.67 5.09 0.78
CA VAL A 40 0.46 4.27 1.26
C VAL A 40 1.27 3.81 0.06
N THR A 41 2.50 4.30 -0.06
CA THR A 41 3.45 3.92 -1.11
C THR A 41 4.31 2.74 -0.68
N CYS A 42 4.88 2.01 -1.62
CA CYS A 42 5.89 0.97 -1.39
C CYS A 42 5.51 -0.11 -0.36
N GLY A 43 4.20 -0.27 -0.06
CA GLY A 43 3.71 -1.44 0.67
C GLY A 43 3.74 -2.70 -0.20
N SER A 44 3.09 -3.78 0.24
CA SER A 44 2.97 -5.01 -0.56
C SER A 44 2.32 -4.76 -1.93
N THR A 45 1.30 -3.90 -1.97
CA THR A 45 0.60 -3.50 -3.20
C THR A 45 1.48 -2.64 -4.11
N GLY A 46 2.31 -1.79 -3.53
CA GLY A 46 3.29 -0.97 -4.25
C GLY A 46 4.58 -1.69 -4.60
N GLU A 47 4.63 -3.03 -4.50
CA GLU A 47 5.79 -3.87 -4.84
C GLU A 47 7.08 -3.49 -4.11
N GLY A 48 7.00 -2.94 -2.89
CA GLY A 48 8.17 -2.50 -2.13
C GLY A 48 9.25 -3.58 -1.93
N ALA A 49 8.87 -4.86 -1.98
CA ALA A 49 9.82 -5.97 -1.86
C ALA A 49 10.78 -6.12 -3.07
N THR A 50 10.43 -5.56 -4.22
CA THR A 50 11.23 -5.63 -5.47
C THR A 50 11.81 -4.28 -5.88
N LEU A 51 11.52 -3.23 -5.12
CA LEU A 51 12.12 -1.91 -5.28
C LEU A 51 13.41 -1.79 -4.47
N SER A 52 14.43 -1.14 -5.02
CA SER A 52 15.60 -0.71 -4.25
C SER A 52 15.22 0.35 -3.20
N LEU A 53 16.09 0.62 -2.23
CA LEU A 53 15.83 1.65 -1.23
C LEU A 53 15.67 3.04 -1.88
N ASP A 54 16.51 3.35 -2.88
CA ASP A 54 16.46 4.61 -3.62
C ASP A 54 15.15 4.73 -4.43
N GLU A 55 14.68 3.64 -5.04
CA GLU A 55 13.39 3.61 -5.73
C GLU A 55 12.20 3.80 -4.77
N GLN A 56 12.29 3.26 -3.56
CA GLN A 56 11.25 3.44 -2.54
C GLN A 56 11.20 4.90 -2.08
N GLU A 57 12.35 5.55 -1.85
CA GLU A 57 12.43 6.98 -1.58
C GLU A 57 11.85 7.79 -2.75
N TYR A 58 12.26 7.48 -3.98
CA TYR A 58 11.81 8.17 -5.18
C TYR A 58 10.28 8.12 -5.34
N VAL A 59 9.67 6.94 -5.19
CA VAL A 59 8.20 6.79 -5.24
C VAL A 59 7.51 7.58 -4.13
N ALA A 60 8.04 7.53 -2.91
CA ALA A 60 7.49 8.24 -1.76
C ALA A 60 7.54 9.76 -1.98
N ARG A 61 8.65 10.29 -2.47
CA ARG A 61 8.86 11.71 -2.78
C ARG A 61 7.95 12.20 -3.90
N ILE A 62 7.82 11.43 -5.00
CA ILE A 62 6.86 11.76 -6.07
C ILE A 62 5.44 11.84 -5.52
N ALA A 63 5.04 10.90 -4.68
CA ALA A 63 3.70 10.90 -4.11
C ALA A 63 3.47 12.11 -3.18
N ALA A 64 4.47 12.47 -2.36
CA ALA A 64 4.41 13.64 -1.48
C ALA A 64 4.34 14.95 -2.29
N ASP A 65 5.19 15.10 -3.30
CA ASP A 65 5.20 16.25 -4.22
C ASP A 65 3.84 16.44 -4.90
N GLU A 66 3.27 15.36 -5.44
CA GLU A 66 1.99 15.44 -6.17
C GLU A 66 0.78 15.65 -5.25
N ALA A 67 0.82 15.09 -4.05
CA ALA A 67 -0.23 15.27 -3.05
C ALA A 67 -0.27 16.71 -2.51
N MET A 68 0.85 17.42 -2.46
CA MET A 68 0.96 18.81 -1.98
C MET A 68 0.29 19.03 -0.62
N GLY A 69 0.40 18.06 0.30
CA GLY A 69 -0.21 18.11 1.63
C GLY A 69 -1.74 18.00 1.67
N ARG A 70 -2.41 17.73 0.54
CA ARG A 70 -3.88 17.57 0.49
C ARG A 70 -4.37 16.27 1.11
N VAL A 71 -3.56 15.24 1.07
CA VAL A 71 -3.77 13.93 1.70
C VAL A 71 -2.48 13.48 2.36
N GLN A 72 -2.57 12.56 3.32
CA GLN A 72 -1.40 12.04 4.03
C GLN A 72 -0.64 11.04 3.15
N ILE A 73 0.69 11.13 3.11
CA ILE A 73 1.55 10.17 2.41
C ILE A 73 2.31 9.33 3.43
N ILE A 74 2.14 8.04 3.35
CA ILE A 74 2.74 7.03 4.22
C ILE A 74 3.67 6.16 3.38
N ALA A 75 4.93 6.04 3.76
CA ALA A 75 5.83 5.12 3.09
C ALA A 75 5.88 3.74 3.77
N GLY A 76 5.79 2.69 2.98
CA GLY A 76 5.99 1.32 3.44
C GLY A 76 7.46 1.08 3.78
N VAL A 77 7.72 0.55 4.96
CA VAL A 77 9.05 0.10 5.40
C VAL A 77 8.98 -1.40 5.62
N GLY A 78 9.39 -2.16 4.58
CA GLY A 78 9.42 -3.62 4.60
C GLY A 78 10.86 -4.12 4.58
N SER A 79 11.28 -4.85 5.61
CA SER A 79 12.62 -5.39 5.64
C SER A 79 12.69 -6.75 6.34
N ARG A 80 13.80 -7.42 6.16
CA ARG A 80 14.16 -8.66 6.88
C ARG A 80 15.03 -8.40 8.10
N SER A 81 15.56 -7.19 8.22
CA SER A 81 16.44 -6.80 9.33
C SER A 81 16.13 -5.38 9.83
N THR A 82 16.38 -5.15 11.12
CA THR A 82 16.25 -3.80 11.72
C THR A 82 17.19 -2.81 11.07
N HIS A 83 18.40 -3.22 10.70
CA HIS A 83 19.37 -2.35 10.04
C HIS A 83 18.85 -1.81 8.68
N GLU A 84 18.29 -2.70 7.85
CA GLU A 84 17.71 -2.31 6.57
C GLU A 84 16.50 -1.36 6.75
N ALA A 85 15.65 -1.64 7.75
CA ALA A 85 14.54 -0.74 8.10
C ALA A 85 15.04 0.66 8.50
N LEU A 86 16.09 0.75 9.31
CA LEU A 86 16.69 2.02 9.70
C LEU A 86 17.30 2.77 8.52
N SER A 87 17.98 2.06 7.61
CA SER A 87 18.54 2.67 6.39
C SER A 87 17.45 3.30 5.52
N LEU A 88 16.33 2.61 5.35
CA LEU A 88 15.20 3.17 4.60
C LEU A 88 14.54 4.35 5.34
N CYS A 89 14.37 4.27 6.67
CA CYS A 89 13.85 5.41 7.45
C CYS A 89 14.74 6.65 7.32
N GLU A 90 16.06 6.49 7.25
CA GLU A 90 17.00 7.59 7.03
C GLU A 90 16.82 8.23 5.66
N LEU A 91 16.72 7.44 4.58
CA LEU A 91 16.46 7.94 3.24
C LEU A 91 15.11 8.68 3.14
N LEU A 92 14.09 8.18 3.83
CA LEU A 92 12.75 8.76 3.82
C LEU A 92 12.59 10.02 4.67
N ARG A 93 13.59 10.40 5.46
CA ARG A 93 13.51 11.50 6.44
C ARG A 93 13.06 12.82 5.81
N ASP A 94 13.61 13.16 4.65
CA ASP A 94 13.42 14.44 3.97
C ASP A 94 12.56 14.31 2.69
N SER A 95 11.89 13.17 2.50
CA SER A 95 11.06 12.90 1.31
C SER A 95 9.69 13.58 1.32
N GLY A 96 9.35 14.33 2.36
CA GLY A 96 8.08 15.08 2.46
C GLY A 96 6.87 14.21 2.84
N ILE A 97 7.09 12.96 3.29
CA ILE A 97 6.03 12.06 3.74
C ILE A 97 5.58 12.37 5.16
N ASP A 98 4.38 11.91 5.52
CA ASP A 98 3.75 12.19 6.82
C ASP A 98 3.95 11.05 7.83
N GLY A 99 4.31 9.84 7.41
CA GLY A 99 4.48 8.71 8.32
C GLY A 99 4.98 7.44 7.65
N LEU A 100 5.18 6.41 8.46
CA LEU A 100 5.73 5.12 8.06
C LEU A 100 4.73 3.99 8.32
N LEU A 101 4.63 3.05 7.37
CA LEU A 101 3.97 1.76 7.56
C LEU A 101 5.03 0.68 7.71
N VAL A 102 5.34 0.30 8.96
CA VAL A 102 6.42 -0.64 9.25
C VAL A 102 5.85 -2.05 9.43
N VAL A 103 6.20 -2.96 8.52
CA VAL A 103 5.74 -4.35 8.56
C VAL A 103 6.61 -5.21 9.49
N THR A 104 6.02 -6.23 10.10
CA THR A 104 6.79 -7.24 10.83
C THR A 104 7.87 -7.86 9.96
N PRO A 105 9.12 -8.02 10.44
CA PRO A 105 10.21 -8.61 9.67
C PRO A 105 9.84 -10.01 9.11
N ALA A 106 10.00 -10.15 7.79
CA ALA A 106 9.64 -11.38 7.08
C ALA A 106 10.73 -12.45 7.19
N TYR A 107 10.35 -13.72 7.02
CA TYR A 107 11.19 -14.87 6.80
C TYR A 107 11.90 -15.44 8.04
N ASN A 108 12.62 -14.65 8.83
CA ASN A 108 13.44 -15.11 9.97
C ASN A 108 12.66 -15.36 11.26
N LYS A 109 11.35 -15.05 11.29
CA LYS A 109 10.40 -15.36 12.37
C LYS A 109 10.92 -14.97 13.77
N PRO A 110 11.15 -13.69 14.03
CA PRO A 110 11.60 -13.23 15.33
C PRO A 110 10.59 -13.57 16.44
N THR A 111 11.09 -13.73 17.67
CA THR A 111 10.25 -13.90 18.86
C THR A 111 9.47 -12.60 19.16
N ALA A 112 8.45 -12.64 20.02
CA ALA A 112 7.70 -11.46 20.46
C ALA A 112 8.64 -10.34 20.95
N LYS A 113 9.60 -10.66 21.82
CA LYS A 113 10.62 -9.70 22.29
C LYS A 113 11.51 -9.15 21.17
N GLY A 114 11.80 -9.96 20.15
CA GLY A 114 12.55 -9.53 18.97
C GLY A 114 11.75 -8.53 18.14
N LEU A 115 10.45 -8.75 17.97
CA LEU A 115 9.52 -7.82 17.29
C LEU A 115 9.41 -6.51 18.07
N GLU A 116 9.16 -6.57 19.36
CA GLU A 116 9.07 -5.39 20.25
C GLU A 116 10.34 -4.53 20.14
N ARG A 117 11.51 -5.14 20.27
CA ARG A 117 12.80 -4.43 20.12
C ARG A 117 12.97 -3.83 18.72
N HIS A 118 12.58 -4.57 17.67
CA HIS A 118 12.65 -4.08 16.30
C HIS A 118 11.84 -2.77 16.13
N PHE A 119 10.56 -2.79 16.51
CA PHE A 119 9.69 -1.63 16.37
C PHE A 119 10.09 -0.46 17.26
N LEU A 120 10.49 -0.71 18.51
CA LEU A 120 11.00 0.34 19.39
C LEU A 120 12.28 0.97 18.83
N THR A 121 13.22 0.15 18.33
CA THR A 121 14.45 0.67 17.71
C THR A 121 14.14 1.54 16.48
N VAL A 122 13.19 1.15 15.63
CA VAL A 122 12.75 1.99 14.51
C VAL A 122 12.12 3.28 15.02
N ALA A 123 11.25 3.22 16.02
CA ALA A 123 10.58 4.39 16.58
C ALA A 123 11.55 5.38 17.24
N GLU A 124 12.59 4.89 17.90
CA GLU A 124 13.64 5.72 18.51
C GLU A 124 14.53 6.43 17.49
N ASN A 125 14.62 5.91 16.26
CA ASN A 125 15.52 6.41 15.21
C ASN A 125 14.80 7.14 14.05
N THR A 126 13.51 7.48 14.21
CA THR A 126 12.78 8.31 13.25
C THR A 126 12.00 9.40 13.98
N ASN A 127 11.72 10.51 13.30
CA ASN A 127 10.81 11.55 13.80
C ASN A 127 9.40 11.39 13.24
N LEU A 128 9.17 10.45 12.33
CA LEU A 128 7.89 10.21 11.69
C LEU A 128 7.01 9.28 12.55
N PRO A 129 5.69 9.50 12.58
CA PRO A 129 4.76 8.59 13.21
C PRO A 129 4.71 7.24 12.47
N ILE A 130 4.55 6.19 13.24
CA ILE A 130 4.59 4.80 12.76
C ILE A 130 3.21 4.16 12.87
N CYS A 131 2.77 3.57 11.77
CA CYS A 131 1.72 2.57 11.73
C CYS A 131 2.37 1.18 11.69
N LEU A 132 2.15 0.36 12.70
CA LEU A 132 2.55 -1.05 12.69
C LEU A 132 1.81 -1.79 11.57
N TYR A 133 2.44 -2.80 10.96
CA TYR A 133 1.75 -3.62 9.97
C TYR A 133 1.91 -5.11 10.28
N ASN A 134 0.78 -5.74 10.60
CA ASN A 134 0.69 -7.17 10.87
C ASN A 134 0.03 -7.91 9.71
N VAL A 135 0.79 -8.80 9.05
CA VAL A 135 0.32 -9.60 7.90
C VAL A 135 0.99 -10.98 7.90
N PRO A 136 0.63 -11.85 8.84
CA PRO A 136 1.32 -13.14 9.05
C PRO A 136 1.26 -14.07 7.84
N SER A 137 0.26 -13.95 6.98
CA SER A 137 0.16 -14.70 5.72
C SER A 137 1.32 -14.42 4.75
N ARG A 138 1.98 -13.25 4.86
CA ARG A 138 3.14 -12.86 4.04
C ARG A 138 4.45 -12.99 4.79
N THR A 139 4.48 -12.56 6.04
CA THR A 139 5.74 -12.49 6.81
C THR A 139 6.11 -13.79 7.52
N GLY A 140 5.10 -14.66 7.77
CA GLY A 140 5.27 -15.88 8.53
C GLY A 140 5.42 -15.65 10.04
N VAL A 141 5.21 -14.41 10.51
CA VAL A 141 5.24 -14.05 11.94
C VAL A 141 4.03 -13.18 12.27
N ASP A 142 3.46 -13.39 13.45
CA ASP A 142 2.25 -12.71 13.91
C ASP A 142 2.56 -11.82 15.13
N LEU A 143 2.29 -10.53 15.01
CA LEU A 143 2.43 -9.54 16.08
C LEU A 143 1.20 -9.63 17.00
N GLN A 144 1.36 -10.23 18.16
CA GLN A 144 0.27 -10.49 19.10
C GLN A 144 -0.30 -9.19 19.70
N PRO A 145 -1.62 -9.15 20.06
CA PRO A 145 -2.26 -7.97 20.63
C PRO A 145 -1.55 -7.40 21.87
N ASP A 146 -0.98 -8.24 22.73
CA ASP A 146 -0.26 -7.79 23.94
C ASP A 146 1.03 -7.02 23.55
N SER A 147 1.76 -7.50 22.54
CA SER A 147 2.94 -6.77 22.02
C SER A 147 2.52 -5.46 21.34
N VAL A 148 1.37 -5.43 20.64
CA VAL A 148 0.85 -4.18 20.07
C VAL A 148 0.51 -3.19 21.17
N ALA A 149 -0.16 -3.62 22.24
CA ALA A 149 -0.50 -2.75 23.37
C ALA A 149 0.76 -2.15 24.04
N LEU A 150 1.80 -2.96 24.24
CA LEU A 150 3.09 -2.48 24.75
C LEU A 150 3.73 -1.45 23.80
N LEU A 151 3.73 -1.73 22.50
CA LEU A 151 4.29 -0.83 21.49
C LEU A 151 3.51 0.48 21.37
N ALA A 152 2.19 0.44 21.57
CA ALA A 152 1.31 1.61 21.51
C ALA A 152 1.54 2.61 22.66
N GLU A 153 2.32 2.25 23.69
CA GLU A 153 2.76 3.18 24.74
C GLU A 153 3.83 4.17 24.23
N HIS A 154 4.50 3.87 23.12
CA HIS A 154 5.52 4.73 22.55
C HIS A 154 4.89 5.85 21.71
N GLU A 155 5.23 7.11 21.98
CA GLU A 155 4.63 8.33 21.38
C GLU A 155 4.57 8.35 19.84
N ARG A 156 5.53 7.68 19.16
CA ARG A 156 5.59 7.63 17.69
C ARG A 156 4.87 6.45 17.09
N ILE A 157 4.47 5.45 17.86
CA ILE A 157 3.73 4.28 17.39
C ILE A 157 2.24 4.56 17.61
N VAL A 158 1.57 5.04 16.58
CA VAL A 158 0.25 5.69 16.71
C VAL A 158 -0.89 4.91 16.05
N ALA A 159 -0.56 3.84 15.31
CA ALA A 159 -1.55 3.06 14.58
C ALA A 159 -1.08 1.62 14.33
N ILE A 160 -2.03 0.77 13.96
CA ILE A 160 -1.77 -0.54 13.37
C ILE A 160 -2.63 -0.77 12.13
N LYS A 161 -2.01 -1.31 11.06
CA LYS A 161 -2.69 -2.01 9.97
C LYS A 161 -2.76 -3.50 10.33
N GLU A 162 -3.94 -3.96 10.70
CA GLU A 162 -4.21 -5.37 10.99
C GLU A 162 -4.76 -6.07 9.75
N ALA A 163 -4.04 -7.03 9.21
CA ALA A 163 -4.38 -7.71 7.97
C ALA A 163 -4.52 -9.23 8.10
N THR A 164 -4.89 -9.70 9.30
CA THR A 164 -5.25 -11.12 9.50
C THR A 164 -6.68 -11.44 9.07
N GLY A 165 -7.56 -10.45 8.91
CA GLY A 165 -9.00 -10.63 8.73
C GLY A 165 -9.74 -11.09 10.00
N SER A 166 -9.05 -11.20 11.14
CA SER A 166 -9.65 -11.66 12.39
C SER A 166 -10.39 -10.55 13.12
N LEU A 167 -11.71 -10.64 13.18
CA LEU A 167 -12.53 -9.67 13.91
C LEU A 167 -12.35 -9.76 15.42
N VAL A 168 -12.01 -10.94 15.96
CA VAL A 168 -11.68 -11.09 17.39
C VAL A 168 -10.47 -10.22 17.76
N ARG A 169 -9.49 -10.12 16.87
CA ARG A 169 -8.31 -9.27 17.10
C ARG A 169 -8.67 -7.79 17.15
N ALA A 170 -9.60 -7.34 16.30
CA ALA A 170 -10.07 -5.95 16.34
C ALA A 170 -10.60 -5.58 17.74
N THR A 171 -11.42 -6.46 18.33
CA THR A 171 -11.94 -6.27 19.69
C THR A 171 -10.82 -6.28 20.74
N GLN A 172 -9.86 -7.22 20.64
CA GLN A 172 -8.73 -7.30 21.56
C GLN A 172 -7.84 -6.06 21.50
N LEU A 173 -7.50 -5.60 20.29
CA LEU A 173 -6.70 -4.40 20.08
C LEU A 173 -7.42 -3.17 20.64
N ARG A 174 -8.73 -3.01 20.37
CA ARG A 174 -9.47 -1.86 20.92
C ARG A 174 -9.54 -1.86 22.44
N ALA A 175 -9.63 -3.02 23.05
CA ALA A 175 -9.66 -3.16 24.50
C ALA A 175 -8.29 -2.87 25.17
N ASN A 176 -7.18 -3.20 24.51
CA ASN A 176 -5.86 -3.20 25.12
C ASN A 176 -4.99 -1.99 24.72
N CYS A 177 -5.30 -1.31 23.60
CA CYS A 177 -4.55 -0.15 23.15
C CYS A 177 -5.16 1.17 23.66
N PRO A 178 -4.38 2.27 23.73
CA PRO A 178 -4.88 3.60 24.05
C PRO A 178 -6.04 4.02 23.13
N ALA A 179 -6.95 4.85 23.61
CA ALA A 179 -8.14 5.25 22.88
C ALA A 179 -7.83 6.06 21.60
N ASP A 180 -6.72 6.74 21.56
CA ASP A 180 -6.21 7.52 20.44
C ASP A 180 -5.35 6.71 19.46
N PHE A 181 -4.94 5.48 19.84
CA PHE A 181 -4.24 4.56 18.94
C PHE A 181 -5.17 4.07 17.83
N ALA A 182 -4.81 4.35 16.57
CA ALA A 182 -5.68 4.07 15.44
C ALA A 182 -5.61 2.60 14.99
N LEU A 183 -6.78 2.00 14.80
CA LEU A 183 -6.93 0.64 14.29
C LEU A 183 -7.41 0.66 12.84
N LEU A 184 -6.55 0.25 11.91
CA LEU A 184 -6.87 0.16 10.48
C LEU A 184 -6.91 -1.30 10.04
N THR A 185 -7.97 -1.69 9.33
CA THR A 185 -7.93 -3.00 8.65
C THR A 185 -7.10 -2.94 7.38
N GLY A 186 -6.33 -4.01 7.14
CA GLY A 186 -5.65 -4.23 5.86
C GLY A 186 -6.35 -5.27 4.98
N ASP A 187 -7.57 -5.67 5.37
CA ASP A 187 -8.38 -6.70 4.72
C ASP A 187 -9.71 -6.10 4.26
N ASP A 188 -9.82 -5.82 2.97
CA ASP A 188 -10.99 -5.14 2.39
C ASP A 188 -12.32 -5.87 2.65
N PRO A 189 -12.40 -7.23 2.54
CA PRO A 189 -13.63 -7.95 2.82
C PRO A 189 -14.15 -7.80 4.25
N THR A 190 -13.29 -7.51 5.21
CA THR A 190 -13.70 -7.36 6.62
C THR A 190 -13.82 -5.90 7.05
N THR A 191 -13.72 -4.93 6.15
CA THR A 191 -13.74 -3.50 6.51
C THR A 191 -14.98 -3.11 7.30
N LEU A 192 -16.18 -3.43 6.82
CA LEU A 192 -17.43 -3.09 7.52
C LEU A 192 -17.50 -3.69 8.94
N PRO A 193 -17.37 -5.01 9.15
CA PRO A 193 -17.42 -5.55 10.50
C PRO A 193 -16.24 -5.13 11.40
N PHE A 194 -15.06 -4.85 10.84
CA PHE A 194 -13.92 -4.32 11.59
C PHE A 194 -14.23 -2.91 12.14
N MET A 195 -14.79 -2.05 11.31
CA MET A 195 -15.23 -0.71 11.72
C MET A 195 -16.32 -0.77 12.79
N ALA A 196 -17.27 -1.71 12.69
CA ALA A 196 -18.32 -1.91 13.68
C ALA A 196 -17.78 -2.35 15.07
N GLN A 197 -16.55 -2.88 15.13
CA GLN A 197 -15.87 -3.25 16.38
C GLN A 197 -14.90 -2.17 16.90
N GLY A 198 -15.02 -0.94 16.40
CA GLY A 198 -14.21 0.19 16.87
C GLY A 198 -12.95 0.43 16.03
N GLY A 199 -12.91 -0.06 14.79
CA GLY A 199 -11.89 0.32 13.81
C GLY A 199 -12.01 1.80 13.43
N ASP A 200 -10.90 2.40 13.05
CA ASP A 200 -10.78 3.81 12.68
C ASP A 200 -10.71 4.03 11.16
N GLY A 201 -10.54 2.95 10.38
CA GLY A 201 -10.42 3.03 8.93
C GLY A 201 -9.84 1.78 8.29
N CYS A 202 -9.37 1.95 7.06
CA CYS A 202 -8.73 0.87 6.29
C CYS A 202 -7.53 1.37 5.49
N ILE A 203 -6.57 0.47 5.25
CA ILE A 203 -5.53 0.63 4.23
C ILE A 203 -5.87 -0.37 3.14
N SER A 204 -6.57 0.09 2.12
CA SER A 204 -7.34 -0.67 1.14
C SER A 204 -6.57 -0.93 -0.15
N VAL A 205 -6.80 -2.08 -0.76
CA VAL A 205 -6.43 -2.40 -2.15
C VAL A 205 -7.56 -2.02 -3.11
N VAL A 206 -8.81 -2.26 -2.71
CA VAL A 206 -10.02 -1.94 -3.50
C VAL A 206 -10.07 -0.46 -3.87
N SER A 207 -9.61 0.43 -2.99
CA SER A 207 -9.59 1.88 -3.23
C SER A 207 -8.68 2.31 -4.39
N ASN A 208 -7.78 1.47 -4.90
CA ASN A 208 -7.05 1.75 -6.15
C ASN A 208 -7.98 1.90 -7.36
N VAL A 209 -9.16 1.31 -7.35
CA VAL A 209 -10.09 1.26 -8.49
C VAL A 209 -11.52 1.67 -8.12
N ALA A 210 -11.85 1.71 -6.83
CA ALA A 210 -13.17 2.07 -6.31
C ALA A 210 -13.08 2.97 -5.04
N PRO A 211 -12.32 4.09 -5.07
CA PRO A 211 -12.15 4.93 -3.88
C PRO A 211 -13.46 5.57 -3.44
N ALA A 212 -14.32 5.99 -4.37
CA ALA A 212 -15.58 6.66 -4.03
C ALA A 212 -16.53 5.75 -3.24
N GLU A 213 -16.66 4.49 -3.64
CA GLU A 213 -17.50 3.50 -2.96
C GLU A 213 -16.94 3.16 -1.56
N MET A 214 -15.62 3.03 -1.43
CA MET A 214 -14.96 2.82 -0.13
C MET A 214 -15.20 4.01 0.81
N LEU A 215 -15.06 5.25 0.32
CA LEU A 215 -15.33 6.47 1.07
C LEU A 215 -16.81 6.56 1.51
N GLN A 216 -17.75 6.26 0.60
CA GLN A 216 -19.17 6.25 0.91
C GLN A 216 -19.52 5.19 1.96
N MET A 217 -18.91 4.00 1.89
CA MET A 217 -19.11 2.95 2.89
C MET A 217 -18.66 3.40 4.27
N LEU A 218 -17.44 3.95 4.41
CA LEU A 218 -16.94 4.44 5.69
C LEU A 218 -17.75 5.63 6.22
N ALA A 219 -18.15 6.55 5.34
CA ALA A 219 -19.01 7.67 5.71
C ALA A 219 -20.38 7.19 6.23
N SER A 220 -20.97 6.17 5.59
CA SER A 220 -22.24 5.56 6.01
C SER A 220 -22.12 4.89 7.39
N ILE A 221 -21.00 4.20 7.66
CA ILE A 221 -20.72 3.60 8.98
C ILE A 221 -20.65 4.72 10.04
N SER A 222 -19.85 5.76 9.78
CA SER A 222 -19.66 6.88 10.71
C SER A 222 -20.96 7.64 11.01
N ALA A 223 -21.89 7.69 10.03
CA ALA A 223 -23.22 8.27 10.17
C ALA A 223 -24.26 7.33 10.82
N GLY A 224 -23.86 6.09 11.21
CA GLY A 224 -24.76 5.09 11.78
C GLY A 224 -25.73 4.46 10.76
N GLN A 225 -25.52 4.65 9.46
CA GLN A 225 -26.34 4.15 8.36
C GLN A 225 -25.93 2.73 7.95
N LEU A 226 -26.02 1.78 8.89
CA LEU A 226 -25.51 0.40 8.69
C LEU A 226 -26.13 -0.33 7.52
N ALA A 227 -27.40 -0.09 7.22
CA ALA A 227 -28.06 -0.70 6.06
C ALA A 227 -27.38 -0.25 4.76
N ARG A 228 -27.14 1.07 4.62
CA ARG A 228 -26.46 1.62 3.43
C ARG A 228 -25.01 1.14 3.33
N ALA A 229 -24.29 1.11 4.46
CA ALA A 229 -22.94 0.55 4.51
C ALA A 229 -22.91 -0.93 4.08
N GLY A 230 -23.91 -1.71 4.51
CA GLY A 230 -24.06 -3.11 4.12
C GLY A 230 -24.31 -3.30 2.61
N GLU A 231 -25.14 -2.46 2.00
CA GLU A 231 -25.35 -2.47 0.53
C GLU A 231 -24.04 -2.20 -0.22
N LEU A 232 -23.29 -1.17 0.18
CA LEU A 232 -22.00 -0.83 -0.43
C LEU A 232 -20.97 -1.95 -0.22
N HIS A 233 -20.92 -2.53 0.95
CA HIS A 233 -20.05 -3.67 1.24
C HIS A 233 -20.36 -4.87 0.34
N GLN A 234 -21.64 -5.24 0.19
CA GLN A 234 -22.06 -6.31 -0.71
C GLN A 234 -21.71 -6.00 -2.17
N GLN A 235 -21.86 -4.75 -2.58
CA GLN A 235 -21.49 -4.31 -3.94
C GLN A 235 -19.98 -4.41 -4.20
N LEU A 236 -19.14 -4.12 -3.19
CA LEU A 236 -17.68 -4.16 -3.29
C LEU A 236 -17.09 -5.57 -3.10
N THR A 237 -17.81 -6.49 -2.47
CA THR A 237 -17.31 -7.85 -2.15
C THR A 237 -16.80 -8.60 -3.39
N PRO A 238 -17.54 -8.69 -4.53
CA PRO A 238 -17.03 -9.40 -5.71
C PRO A 238 -15.73 -8.79 -6.26
N LEU A 239 -15.58 -7.45 -6.20
CA LEU A 239 -14.35 -6.79 -6.60
C LEU A 239 -13.21 -7.12 -5.64
N ALA A 240 -13.45 -7.04 -4.33
CA ALA A 240 -12.44 -7.39 -3.33
C ALA A 240 -11.94 -8.83 -3.51
N GLU A 241 -12.84 -9.79 -3.72
CA GLU A 241 -12.47 -11.19 -3.99
C GLU A 241 -11.65 -11.34 -5.28
N ALA A 242 -12.05 -10.67 -6.37
CA ALA A 242 -11.32 -10.71 -7.64
C ALA A 242 -9.92 -10.08 -7.54
N LEU A 243 -9.76 -9.01 -6.74
CA LEU A 243 -8.46 -8.36 -6.52
C LEU A 243 -7.48 -9.19 -5.68
N PHE A 244 -7.97 -10.24 -5.02
CA PHE A 244 -7.18 -11.19 -4.25
C PHE A 244 -7.25 -12.63 -4.79
N ALA A 245 -7.82 -12.85 -5.99
CA ALA A 245 -7.87 -14.15 -6.64
C ALA A 245 -6.46 -14.72 -6.93
N GLU A 246 -5.49 -13.86 -7.11
CA GLU A 246 -4.05 -14.17 -7.15
C GLU A 246 -3.29 -13.22 -6.21
N SER A 247 -1.98 -13.46 -6.09
CA SER A 247 -1.14 -12.62 -5.20
C SER A 247 -1.26 -11.14 -5.54
N ASN A 248 -1.72 -10.34 -4.58
CA ASN A 248 -1.68 -8.88 -4.66
C ASN A 248 -0.21 -8.41 -4.80
N PRO A 249 0.14 -7.56 -5.81
CA PRO A 249 -0.75 -6.66 -6.55
C PRO A 249 -1.16 -7.13 -7.97
N ILE A 250 -0.97 -8.38 -8.35
CA ILE A 250 -1.18 -8.84 -9.74
C ILE A 250 -2.57 -8.41 -10.27
N PRO A 251 -3.71 -8.74 -9.59
CA PRO A 251 -5.01 -8.37 -10.11
C PRO A 251 -5.29 -6.86 -10.05
N VAL A 252 -4.91 -6.16 -8.98
CA VAL A 252 -5.22 -4.74 -8.84
C VAL A 252 -4.42 -3.89 -9.83
N LYS A 253 -3.17 -4.23 -10.10
CA LYS A 253 -2.35 -3.52 -11.10
C LYS A 253 -2.91 -3.73 -12.51
N THR A 254 -3.38 -4.95 -12.81
CA THR A 254 -4.12 -5.25 -14.04
C THR A 254 -5.40 -4.43 -14.14
N ALA A 255 -6.19 -4.34 -13.06
CA ALA A 255 -7.40 -3.52 -13.03
C ALA A 255 -7.11 -2.04 -13.27
N CYS A 256 -6.07 -1.48 -12.65
CA CYS A 256 -5.66 -0.10 -12.89
C CYS A 256 -5.29 0.15 -14.36
N ALA A 257 -4.57 -0.77 -14.99
CA ALA A 257 -4.22 -0.66 -16.41
C ALA A 257 -5.46 -0.76 -17.32
N TRP A 258 -6.36 -1.71 -17.06
CA TRP A 258 -7.60 -1.86 -17.84
C TRP A 258 -8.53 -0.64 -17.73
N LEU A 259 -8.53 0.03 -16.58
CA LEU A 259 -9.30 1.25 -16.36
C LEU A 259 -8.61 2.51 -16.91
N GLY A 260 -7.41 2.38 -17.50
CA GLY A 260 -6.64 3.50 -18.03
C GLY A 260 -6.05 4.43 -16.95
N LEU A 261 -5.98 3.96 -15.70
CA LEU A 261 -5.41 4.71 -14.58
C LEU A 261 -3.87 4.71 -14.60
N ILE A 262 -3.29 3.69 -15.21
CA ILE A 262 -1.84 3.55 -15.44
C ILE A 262 -1.59 3.02 -16.87
N SER A 263 -0.41 3.28 -17.41
CA SER A 263 -0.04 2.92 -18.79
C SER A 263 0.15 1.42 -19.01
N SER A 264 0.54 0.67 -17.97
CA SER A 264 0.92 -0.74 -18.07
C SER A 264 0.62 -1.52 -16.79
N ALA A 265 0.24 -2.79 -16.94
CA ALA A 265 0.12 -3.77 -15.85
C ALA A 265 1.46 -4.47 -15.53
N GLU A 266 2.59 -3.95 -15.99
CA GLU A 266 3.91 -4.54 -15.79
C GLU A 266 4.21 -4.75 -14.30
N LEU A 267 4.75 -5.93 -13.98
CA LEU A 267 5.13 -6.36 -12.65
C LEU A 267 6.61 -6.77 -12.66
N ARG A 268 7.30 -6.51 -11.55
CA ARG A 268 8.67 -7.06 -11.39
C ARG A 268 8.63 -8.52 -10.96
N MET A 269 9.52 -9.31 -11.54
CA MET A 269 9.74 -10.69 -11.09
C MET A 269 10.09 -10.71 -9.58
N PRO A 270 9.65 -11.75 -8.83
CA PRO A 270 9.09 -13.03 -9.31
C PRO A 270 7.56 -13.00 -9.59
N LEU A 271 6.91 -11.84 -9.55
CA LEU A 271 5.50 -11.75 -9.90
C LEU A 271 5.34 -11.98 -11.41
N SER A 272 4.22 -12.60 -11.78
CA SER A 272 3.87 -12.93 -13.18
C SER A 272 2.58 -12.21 -13.58
N PRO A 273 2.33 -12.03 -14.88
CA PRO A 273 1.05 -11.50 -15.35
C PRO A 273 -0.14 -12.32 -14.85
N LEU A 274 -1.30 -11.67 -14.71
CA LEU A 274 -2.55 -12.26 -14.29
C LEU A 274 -2.97 -13.42 -15.19
N SER A 275 -3.37 -14.56 -14.59
CA SER A 275 -3.87 -15.72 -15.37
C SER A 275 -5.23 -15.39 -16.04
N GLN A 276 -5.54 -16.14 -17.12
CA GLN A 276 -6.80 -15.94 -17.84
C GLN A 276 -8.02 -16.15 -16.95
N SER A 277 -8.01 -17.14 -16.07
CA SER A 277 -9.12 -17.41 -15.14
C SER A 277 -9.37 -16.24 -14.18
N ALA A 278 -8.31 -15.70 -13.58
CA ALA A 278 -8.40 -14.54 -12.69
C ALA A 278 -8.77 -13.26 -13.46
N ALA A 279 -8.28 -13.12 -14.70
CA ALA A 279 -8.66 -12.02 -15.59
C ALA A 279 -10.17 -12.01 -15.91
N ASP A 280 -10.76 -13.18 -16.13
CA ASP A 280 -12.21 -13.28 -16.37
C ASP A 280 -13.01 -12.96 -15.11
N GLN A 281 -12.57 -13.39 -13.93
CA GLN A 281 -13.19 -13.03 -12.64
C GLN A 281 -13.11 -11.51 -12.41
N LEU A 282 -11.94 -10.89 -12.64
CA LEU A 282 -11.72 -9.45 -12.49
C LEU A 282 -12.63 -8.65 -13.44
N ALA A 283 -12.71 -9.05 -14.71
CA ALA A 283 -13.56 -8.38 -15.69
C ALA A 283 -15.04 -8.45 -15.29
N ASN A 284 -15.51 -9.60 -14.80
CA ASN A 284 -16.89 -9.74 -14.31
C ASN A 284 -17.15 -8.83 -13.10
N ALA A 285 -16.24 -8.76 -12.15
CA ALA A 285 -16.36 -7.91 -10.97
C ALA A 285 -16.39 -6.42 -11.32
N LEU A 286 -15.50 -5.97 -12.22
CA LEU A 286 -15.49 -4.58 -12.72
C LEU A 286 -16.80 -4.25 -13.45
N SER A 287 -17.31 -5.14 -14.28
CA SER A 287 -18.59 -4.97 -14.99
C SER A 287 -19.77 -4.87 -14.02
N GLN A 288 -19.80 -5.69 -12.97
CA GLN A 288 -20.85 -5.64 -11.93
C GLN A 288 -20.83 -4.30 -11.18
N LEU A 289 -19.64 -3.70 -11.00
CA LEU A 289 -19.49 -2.37 -10.41
C LEU A 289 -19.78 -1.22 -11.42
N GLY A 290 -20.17 -1.56 -12.66
CA GLY A 290 -20.49 -0.58 -13.70
C GLY A 290 -19.26 0.14 -14.26
N ARG A 291 -18.06 -0.43 -14.13
CA ARG A 291 -16.84 0.16 -14.69
C ARG A 291 -16.69 -0.18 -16.17
N SER A 292 -16.44 0.85 -16.99
CA SER A 292 -15.98 0.67 -18.38
C SER A 292 -14.47 0.45 -18.37
N PHE A 293 -13.99 -0.55 -19.09
CA PHE A 293 -12.55 -0.88 -19.15
C PHE A 293 -12.19 -1.53 -20.49
N GLU A 294 -10.92 -1.43 -20.84
CA GLU A 294 -10.34 -2.12 -21.99
C GLU A 294 -9.36 -3.18 -21.52
N ARG A 295 -9.57 -4.43 -21.90
CA ARG A 295 -8.59 -5.49 -21.64
C ARG A 295 -7.37 -5.24 -22.52
N SER A 296 -6.37 -4.53 -22.00
CA SER A 296 -5.06 -4.51 -22.63
C SER A 296 -4.47 -5.93 -22.60
N ALA A 297 -3.92 -6.39 -23.70
CA ALA A 297 -3.13 -7.62 -23.70
C ALA A 297 -2.03 -7.43 -22.64
N SER A 298 -1.90 -8.37 -21.70
CA SER A 298 -0.70 -8.40 -20.84
C SER A 298 0.51 -8.35 -21.75
N PRO A 299 1.48 -7.45 -21.55
CA PRO A 299 2.71 -7.51 -22.32
C PRO A 299 3.25 -8.92 -22.15
N ALA A 300 3.27 -9.69 -23.25
CA ALA A 300 3.93 -10.98 -23.26
C ALA A 300 5.33 -10.73 -22.72
N SER A 301 5.75 -11.53 -21.72
CA SER A 301 7.09 -11.41 -21.16
C SER A 301 8.09 -11.39 -22.29
N SER A 302 8.57 -10.22 -22.67
CA SER A 302 9.52 -10.02 -23.76
C SER A 302 10.94 -10.47 -23.37
N LEU A 303 11.10 -11.00 -22.17
CA LEU A 303 12.34 -11.61 -21.71
C LEU A 303 12.21 -13.12 -21.87
N GLY A 304 12.86 -13.66 -22.90
CA GLY A 304 13.15 -15.08 -23.01
C GLY A 304 13.92 -15.56 -21.77
N PRO A 305 13.89 -16.87 -21.44
CA PRO A 305 14.59 -17.38 -20.27
C PRO A 305 16.09 -17.12 -20.42
N GLY A 306 16.64 -16.12 -19.76
CA GLY A 306 18.07 -15.83 -19.70
C GLY A 306 18.53 -14.38 -19.94
N GLU A 307 17.68 -13.46 -20.35
CA GLU A 307 18.09 -12.06 -20.53
C GLU A 307 17.87 -11.25 -19.25
N VAL A 308 18.97 -11.05 -18.52
CA VAL A 308 19.04 -10.03 -17.47
C VAL A 308 19.37 -8.69 -18.15
N PRO A 309 18.60 -7.62 -17.97
CA PRO A 309 18.92 -6.32 -18.56
C PRO A 309 20.32 -5.87 -18.12
N ASP A 310 21.15 -5.47 -19.07
CA ASP A 310 22.51 -5.00 -18.82
C ASP A 310 22.44 -3.67 -18.01
N ARG A 311 23.02 -3.67 -16.81
CA ARG A 311 23.06 -2.52 -15.90
C ARG A 311 23.67 -1.26 -16.55
N GLN A 312 24.45 -1.40 -17.60
CA GLN A 312 25.11 -0.29 -18.29
C GLN A 312 24.17 0.58 -19.14
N GLN A 313 23.00 0.07 -19.55
CA GLN A 313 22.04 0.87 -20.32
C GLN A 313 21.12 1.76 -19.45
N ALA A 314 20.90 1.41 -18.20
CA ALA A 314 20.10 2.22 -17.27
C ALA A 314 20.88 3.45 -16.76
N GLU A 315 22.21 3.36 -16.62
CA GLU A 315 23.04 4.48 -16.18
C GLU A 315 23.32 5.52 -17.29
N ALA A 316 23.24 5.11 -18.56
CA ALA A 316 23.48 6.02 -19.69
C ALA A 316 22.32 7.02 -19.93
N SER A 317 21.08 6.66 -19.59
CA SER A 317 19.93 7.54 -19.78
C SER A 317 19.81 8.63 -18.70
N THR A 318 20.47 8.46 -17.56
CA THR A 318 20.43 9.43 -16.44
C THR A 318 21.53 10.51 -16.58
N LEU A 319 22.54 10.30 -17.43
CA LEU A 319 23.67 11.22 -17.60
C LEU A 319 23.54 12.20 -18.79
N GLU A 320 22.53 12.04 -19.64
CA GLU A 320 22.33 12.97 -20.79
C GLU A 320 21.49 14.22 -20.48
N PHE A 321 20.95 14.40 -19.27
CA PHE A 321 20.10 15.56 -18.93
C PHE A 321 20.85 16.73 -18.26
N ASP A 322 22.15 16.60 -17.93
CA ASP A 322 22.88 17.63 -17.13
C ASP A 322 24.00 18.38 -17.86
N LEU A 323 24.08 18.37 -19.19
CA LEU A 323 25.16 19.04 -19.92
C LEU A 323 24.74 20.08 -20.97
N ASN A 324 23.56 20.70 -20.83
CA ASN A 324 23.19 21.77 -21.80
C ASN A 324 22.47 22.99 -21.19
N ASP A 325 23.02 23.58 -20.13
CA ASP A 325 22.72 24.97 -19.79
C ASP A 325 23.90 25.61 -19.06
N GLY A 326 24.63 26.43 -19.81
CA GLY A 326 25.52 27.41 -19.18
C GLY A 326 26.88 27.61 -19.78
N VAL A 327 26.95 28.18 -20.98
CA VAL A 327 27.99 29.17 -21.32
C VAL A 327 27.46 30.07 -22.43
N GLU A 328 27.02 31.29 -22.10
CA GLU A 328 27.30 32.50 -22.91
C GLU A 328 26.98 33.77 -22.10
N GLN A 329 28.09 34.50 -21.86
CA GLN A 329 28.27 35.92 -21.46
C GLN A 329 27.96 36.31 -20.02
#